data_79bcf35d5f4608385f4cafda1fe5662d
#
_entry.id   79bcf35d5f4608385f4cafda1fe5662d
#
_cell.length_a   1.000
_cell.length_b   1.000
_cell.length_c   1.000
_cell.angle_alpha   90.00
_cell.angle_beta   90.00
_cell.angle_gamma   90.00
#
_symmetry.space_group_name_H-M   'P 1'
#
loop_
_entity.id
_entity.type
_entity.pdbx_description
1 polymer ?
#
loop_
_entity_poly.entity_id
_entity_poly.type
_entity_poly.pdbx_seq_one_letter_code
_entity_poly.pdbx_strand_id
1 'polypeptide(L)'
;MAFREDFVWGAASSAYQTEGFPSADGGGESIWEAFCRRPGAIANGDNGSIACDGYHRFEEDIRLLSSLGLRAYRFSTSWARIDPNGDGRWNEAGLQYYD
;
A
#
# COMPACT_ATOMS: atom_id res chain seq x y z
N MET A 1 -9.59 -22.62 -24.07
CA MET A 1 -9.02 -23.24 -22.85
C MET A 1 -9.74 -22.67 -21.65
N ALA A 2 -10.30 -23.51 -20.81
CA ALA A 2 -10.96 -23.08 -19.58
C ALA A 2 -10.00 -23.26 -18.38
N PHE A 3 -10.10 -22.39 -17.40
CA PHE A 3 -9.44 -22.58 -16.13
C PHE A 3 -10.16 -23.65 -15.30
N ARG A 4 -9.45 -24.27 -14.37
CA ARG A 4 -10.07 -25.22 -13.44
C ARG A 4 -11.16 -24.52 -12.62
N GLU A 5 -12.16 -25.27 -12.18
CA GLU A 5 -13.27 -24.71 -11.37
C GLU A 5 -12.79 -24.14 -10.02
N ASP A 6 -11.72 -24.73 -9.45
CA ASP A 6 -11.10 -24.27 -8.21
C ASP A 6 -10.05 -23.15 -8.40
N PHE A 7 -9.89 -22.61 -9.61
CA PHE A 7 -8.96 -21.53 -9.89
C PHE A 7 -9.36 -20.26 -9.12
N VAL A 8 -8.40 -19.66 -8.41
CA VAL A 8 -8.65 -18.46 -7.62
C VAL A 8 -8.24 -17.22 -8.39
N TRP A 9 -9.23 -16.43 -8.76
CA TRP A 9 -9.01 -15.11 -9.36
C TRP A 9 -8.77 -14.07 -8.28
N GLY A 10 -7.77 -13.22 -8.50
CA GLY A 10 -7.39 -12.20 -7.54
C GLY A 10 -6.76 -10.99 -8.19
N ALA A 11 -6.46 -10.00 -7.38
CA ALA A 11 -5.74 -8.80 -7.75
C ALA A 11 -4.58 -8.56 -6.79
N ALA A 12 -3.69 -7.64 -7.14
CA ALA A 12 -2.56 -7.28 -6.30
C ALA A 12 -2.27 -5.79 -6.36
N SER A 13 -1.77 -5.26 -5.25
CA SER A 13 -1.23 -3.90 -5.15
C SER A 13 0.08 -3.90 -4.36
N SER A 14 0.72 -2.75 -4.30
CA SER A 14 1.87 -2.55 -3.44
C SER A 14 1.72 -1.25 -2.64
N ALA A 15 2.26 -1.25 -1.43
CA ALA A 15 2.09 -0.17 -0.47
C ALA A 15 2.47 1.20 -1.07
N TYR A 16 3.72 1.35 -1.53
CA TYR A 16 4.21 2.62 -2.03
C TYR A 16 3.48 3.11 -3.29
N GLN A 17 3.10 2.20 -4.19
CA GLN A 17 2.44 2.54 -5.45
C GLN A 17 0.95 2.89 -5.29
N THR A 18 0.34 2.49 -4.19
CA THR A 18 -1.12 2.56 -4.02
C THR A 18 -1.56 3.45 -2.87
N GLU A 19 -0.92 3.32 -1.70
CA GLU A 19 -1.42 3.91 -0.46
C GLU A 19 -1.40 5.43 -0.43
N GLY A 20 -0.26 6.05 -0.76
CA GLY A 20 -0.06 7.47 -0.51
C GLY A 20 0.00 7.80 0.98
N PHE A 21 0.12 9.06 1.30
CA PHE A 21 0.06 9.61 2.66
C PHE A 21 0.94 8.84 3.68
N PRO A 22 2.25 8.68 3.41
CA PRO A 22 3.13 7.85 4.24
C PRO A 22 3.23 8.32 5.69
N SER A 23 3.10 9.62 5.94
CA SER A 23 3.18 10.20 7.27
C SER A 23 1.85 10.22 8.03
N ALA A 24 0.76 9.78 7.42
CA ALA A 24 -0.54 9.77 8.08
C ALA A 24 -0.53 8.86 9.32
N ASP A 25 -1.23 9.28 10.35
CA ASP A 25 -1.43 8.53 11.59
C ASP A 25 -0.13 7.99 12.22
N GLY A 26 0.93 8.79 12.16
CA GLY A 26 2.22 8.46 12.78
C GLY A 26 3.13 7.59 11.92
N GLY A 27 2.83 7.41 10.65
CA GLY A 27 3.71 6.69 9.72
C GLY A 27 5.08 7.34 9.59
N GLY A 28 6.11 6.53 9.42
CA GLY A 28 7.48 6.94 9.20
C GLY A 28 7.87 6.96 7.73
N GLU A 29 9.06 7.43 7.47
CA GLU A 29 9.62 7.48 6.13
C GLU A 29 10.14 6.11 5.69
N SER A 30 9.75 5.67 4.50
CA SER A 30 10.32 4.48 3.86
C SER A 30 11.54 4.84 3.01
N ILE A 31 12.25 3.80 2.56
CA ILE A 31 13.35 3.96 1.61
C ILE A 31 12.91 4.60 0.29
N TRP A 32 11.65 4.44 -0.09
CA TRP A 32 11.11 4.99 -1.34
C TRP A 32 10.93 6.50 -1.27
N GLU A 33 10.40 7.05 -0.16
CA GLU A 33 10.34 8.50 0.05
C GLU A 33 11.74 9.11 0.02
N ALA A 34 12.69 8.49 0.72
CA ALA A 34 14.08 8.94 0.73
C ALA A 34 14.71 8.90 -0.66
N PHE A 35 14.49 7.84 -1.40
CA PHE A 35 15.00 7.69 -2.76
C PHE A 35 14.39 8.72 -3.72
N CYS A 36 13.07 8.91 -3.68
CA CYS A 36 12.36 9.85 -4.57
C CYS A 36 12.79 11.31 -4.37
N ARG A 37 13.30 11.65 -3.18
CA ARG A 37 13.81 13.01 -2.92
C ARG A 37 15.19 13.29 -3.51
N ARG A 38 15.91 12.26 -3.94
CA ARG A 38 17.23 12.47 -4.55
C ARG A 38 17.09 13.18 -5.89
N PRO A 39 17.83 14.28 -6.11
CA PRO A 39 17.79 14.96 -7.41
C PRO A 39 18.15 14.00 -8.56
N GLY A 40 17.28 13.98 -9.58
CA GLY A 40 17.47 13.17 -10.79
C GLY A 40 17.22 11.66 -10.62
N ALA A 41 16.81 11.19 -9.43
CA ALA A 41 16.55 9.77 -9.21
C ALA A 41 15.27 9.29 -9.91
N ILE A 42 14.25 10.14 -9.97
CA ILE A 42 12.95 9.83 -10.57
C ILE A 42 12.65 10.80 -11.69
N ALA A 43 12.19 10.29 -12.82
CA ALA A 43 11.74 11.12 -13.94
C ALA A 43 10.64 12.08 -13.47
N ASN A 44 10.76 13.37 -13.87
CA ASN A 44 9.85 14.44 -13.49
C ASN A 44 9.72 14.70 -11.98
N GLY A 45 10.54 14.07 -11.14
CA GLY A 45 10.43 14.22 -9.69
C GLY A 45 9.17 13.60 -9.08
N ASP A 46 8.53 12.66 -9.75
CA ASP A 46 7.34 11.98 -9.27
C ASP A 46 7.61 11.20 -7.98
N ASN A 47 6.60 11.07 -7.13
CA ASN A 47 6.70 10.34 -5.87
C ASN A 47 5.36 9.70 -5.48
N GLY A 48 5.37 8.91 -4.42
CA GLY A 48 4.19 8.21 -3.91
C GLY A 48 3.42 8.94 -2.81
N SER A 49 3.57 10.25 -2.68
CA SER A 49 2.92 11.01 -1.58
C SER A 49 1.40 10.92 -1.58
N ILE A 50 0.80 10.83 -2.75
CA ILE A 50 -0.64 10.68 -2.93
C ILE A 50 -0.94 9.31 -3.54
N ALA A 51 -0.17 8.89 -4.54
CA ALA A 51 -0.36 7.64 -5.29
C ALA A 51 -1.83 7.50 -5.77
N CYS A 52 -2.47 6.40 -5.44
CA CYS A 52 -3.89 6.16 -5.70
C CYS A 52 -4.78 6.55 -4.51
N ASP A 53 -4.23 7.20 -3.50
CA ASP A 53 -4.93 7.51 -2.25
C ASP A 53 -5.56 6.27 -1.58
N GLY A 54 -4.90 5.14 -1.72
CA GLY A 54 -5.39 3.87 -1.18
C GLY A 54 -5.52 3.90 0.33
N TYR A 55 -4.70 4.70 1.01
CA TYR A 55 -4.77 4.86 2.46
C TYR A 55 -6.17 5.30 2.95
N HIS A 56 -6.83 6.20 2.22
CA HIS A 56 -8.16 6.69 2.57
C HIS A 56 -9.29 5.95 1.83
N ARG A 57 -8.97 5.31 0.69
CA ARG A 57 -9.96 4.72 -0.21
C ARG A 57 -9.97 3.20 -0.20
N PHE A 58 -9.29 2.56 0.74
CA PHE A 58 -9.17 1.10 0.79
C PHE A 58 -10.53 0.39 0.88
N GLU A 59 -11.50 0.94 1.60
CA GLU A 59 -12.84 0.34 1.70
C GLU A 59 -13.55 0.32 0.33
N GLU A 60 -13.42 1.41 -0.43
CA GLU A 60 -13.97 1.50 -1.79
C GLU A 60 -13.32 0.46 -2.70
N ASP A 61 -11.99 0.35 -2.64
CA ASP A 61 -11.23 -0.59 -3.45
C ASP A 61 -11.59 -2.05 -3.11
N ILE A 62 -11.70 -2.38 -1.83
CA ILE A 62 -12.11 -3.72 -1.39
C ILE A 62 -13.53 -4.06 -1.85
N ARG A 63 -14.47 -3.09 -1.78
CA ARG A 63 -15.82 -3.28 -2.30
C ARG A 63 -15.84 -3.53 -3.80
N LEU A 64 -14.99 -2.81 -4.56
CA LEU A 64 -14.85 -3.04 -6.00
C LEU A 64 -14.31 -4.45 -6.30
N LEU A 65 -13.26 -4.88 -5.61
CA LEU A 65 -12.72 -6.24 -5.75
C LEU A 65 -13.79 -7.31 -5.49
N SER A 66 -14.55 -7.14 -4.42
CA SER A 66 -15.65 -8.03 -4.08
C SER A 66 -16.74 -8.05 -5.15
N SER A 67 -17.12 -6.87 -5.68
CA SER A 67 -18.14 -6.75 -6.72
C SER A 67 -17.75 -7.41 -8.04
N LEU A 68 -16.43 -7.49 -8.31
CA LEU A 68 -15.88 -8.20 -9.47
C LEU A 68 -15.82 -9.72 -9.28
N GLY A 69 -16.19 -10.22 -8.09
CA GLY A 69 -16.15 -11.63 -7.78
C GLY A 69 -14.74 -12.17 -7.51
N LEU A 70 -13.77 -11.30 -7.26
CA LEU A 70 -12.41 -11.71 -6.93
C LEU A 70 -12.37 -12.31 -5.52
N ARG A 71 -11.63 -13.41 -5.38
CA ARG A 71 -11.58 -14.19 -4.14
C ARG A 71 -10.26 -14.07 -3.40
N ALA A 72 -9.28 -13.37 -4.00
CA ALA A 72 -7.98 -13.15 -3.41
C ALA A 72 -7.49 -11.73 -3.68
N TYR A 73 -6.85 -11.15 -2.70
CA TYR A 73 -6.18 -9.86 -2.82
C TYR A 73 -4.80 -9.94 -2.15
N ARG A 74 -3.75 -9.71 -2.92
CA ARG A 74 -2.37 -9.64 -2.42
C ARG A 74 -1.95 -8.19 -2.30
N PHE A 75 -1.43 -7.80 -1.17
CA PHE A 75 -0.88 -6.47 -0.96
C PHE A 75 0.43 -6.56 -0.15
N SER A 76 1.29 -5.59 -0.31
CA SER A 76 2.43 -5.41 0.58
C SER A 76 2.08 -4.41 1.67
N THR A 77 2.68 -4.60 2.82
CA THR A 77 2.58 -3.63 3.92
C THR A 77 3.75 -2.64 3.87
N SER A 78 3.51 -1.40 4.23
CA SER A 78 4.59 -0.44 4.49
C SER A 78 5.10 -0.64 5.91
N TRP A 79 6.31 -1.19 6.03
CA TRP A 79 6.91 -1.40 7.34
C TRP A 79 7.09 -0.10 8.12
N ALA A 80 7.42 0.99 7.43
CA ALA A 80 7.54 2.31 8.03
C ALA A 80 6.23 2.84 8.62
N ARG A 81 5.08 2.32 8.20
CA ARG A 81 3.78 2.62 8.80
C ARG A 81 3.59 1.87 10.12
N ILE A 82 4.14 0.67 10.21
CA ILE A 82 4.02 -0.23 11.37
C ILE A 82 5.08 0.07 12.43
N ASP A 83 6.34 0.25 12.02
CA ASP A 83 7.48 0.57 12.87
C ASP A 83 8.17 1.85 12.36
N PRO A 84 7.60 3.03 12.67
CA PRO A 84 8.01 4.29 12.05
C PRO A 84 9.46 4.68 12.32
N ASN A 85 10.00 4.27 13.46
CA ASN A 85 11.34 4.62 13.91
C ASN A 85 12.35 3.47 13.74
N GLY A 86 11.89 2.26 13.40
CA GLY A 86 12.74 1.08 13.30
C GLY A 86 13.28 0.61 14.66
N ASP A 87 12.57 0.89 15.73
CA ASP A 87 13.00 0.58 17.10
C ASP A 87 12.16 -0.51 17.80
N GLY A 88 11.26 -1.15 17.04
CA GLY A 88 10.37 -2.19 17.53
C GLY A 88 9.17 -1.67 18.32
N ARG A 89 8.93 -0.37 18.31
CA ARG A 89 7.73 0.23 18.91
C ARG A 89 6.65 0.38 17.85
N TRP A 90 5.67 -0.50 17.94
CA TRP A 90 4.61 -0.56 16.94
C TRP A 90 3.72 0.68 16.96
N ASN A 91 3.41 1.18 15.76
CA ASN A 91 2.39 2.17 15.55
C ASN A 91 1.04 1.46 15.41
N GLU A 92 0.20 1.55 16.42
CA GLU A 92 -1.10 0.86 16.46
C GLU A 92 -1.99 1.23 15.28
N ALA A 93 -2.04 2.50 14.90
CA ALA A 93 -2.82 2.94 13.74
C ALA A 93 -2.31 2.30 12.44
N GLY A 94 -1.00 2.11 12.32
CA GLY A 94 -0.41 1.41 11.17
C GLY A 94 -0.77 -0.07 11.13
N LEU A 95 -0.81 -0.74 12.27
CA LEU A 95 -1.27 -2.13 12.36
C LEU A 95 -2.75 -2.24 12.00
N GLN A 96 -3.60 -1.40 12.57
CA GLN A 96 -5.04 -1.40 12.32
C GLN A 96 -5.40 -1.14 10.86
N TYR A 97 -4.58 -0.36 10.15
CA TYR A 97 -4.79 -0.12 8.73
C TYR A 97 -4.72 -1.41 7.90
N TYR A 98 -3.85 -2.34 8.29
CA TYR A 98 -3.67 -3.61 7.58
C TYR A 98 -4.53 -4.76 8.12
N ASP A 99 -5.16 -4.62 9.29
CA ASP A 99 -5.99 -5.62 9.93
C ASP A 99 -7.42 -5.62 9.35
#